data_648b0af4ec6cce8d80cf1b227adda039
#
_entry.id   648b0af4ec6cce8d80cf1b227adda039
#
_cell.length_a   1.000
_cell.length_b   1.000
_cell.length_c   1.000
_cell.angle_alpha   90.00
_cell.angle_beta   90.00
_cell.angle_gamma   90.00
#
_symmetry.space_group_name_H-M   'P 1'
#
loop_
_entity.id
_entity.type
_entity.pdbx_description
1 polymer ?
#
loop_
_entity_poly.entity_id
_entity_poly.type
_entity_poly.pdbx_seq_one_letter_code
_entity_poly.pdbx_strand_id
1 'polypeptide(L)'
;VVDLVVIAGMSGAGRTQVGKTLEDLGWFVIDNLPSELIPKVAELARFQEETAPLALVVGTGADAASVATELDRLRASGAVIRTVFLDASTPTLVRRYGESKRRHPLLAVSDSVDGAVEQERLLLGEVRGSADVVIDTTDLNVHDLRTRVHELFAGDDGDGSTQVT
;
A
#
# COMPACT_ATOMS: atom_id res chain seq x y z
N VAL A 1 -1.34 15.32 12.21
CA VAL A 1 -2.51 14.55 11.79
C VAL A 1 -2.35 14.10 10.37
N VAL A 2 -2.51 12.82 10.13
CA VAL A 2 -2.37 12.26 8.81
C VAL A 2 -3.74 12.25 8.15
N ASP A 3 -3.83 12.83 6.96
CA ASP A 3 -5.10 12.86 6.22
C ASP A 3 -5.42 11.51 5.60
N LEU A 4 -4.39 10.78 5.21
CA LEU A 4 -4.59 9.60 4.39
C LEU A 4 -3.38 8.67 4.51
N VAL A 5 -3.64 7.38 4.61
CA VAL A 5 -2.57 6.37 4.52
C VAL A 5 -2.72 5.65 3.19
N VAL A 6 -1.61 5.49 2.48
CA VAL A 6 -1.61 4.80 1.19
C VAL A 6 -0.79 3.52 1.35
N ILE A 7 -1.40 2.39 0.99
CA ILE A 7 -0.73 1.09 1.03
C ILE A 7 -0.44 0.71 -0.40
N ALA A 8 0.83 0.66 -0.74
CA ALA A 8 1.27 0.25 -2.06
C ALA A 8 2.19 -0.96 -1.88
N GLY A 9 2.60 -1.56 -2.96
CA GLY A 9 3.54 -2.66 -2.84
C GLY A 9 3.48 -3.63 -3.99
N MET A 10 4.40 -4.59 -3.93
CA MET A 10 4.48 -5.63 -4.94
C MET A 10 3.27 -6.56 -4.83
N SER A 11 2.83 -7.04 -5.98
CA SER A 11 1.76 -8.04 -6.01
C SER A 11 2.23 -9.27 -5.25
N GLY A 12 1.42 -9.74 -4.33
CA GLY A 12 1.79 -10.89 -3.52
C GLY A 12 2.55 -10.55 -2.25
N ALA A 13 2.87 -9.29 -2.01
CA ALA A 13 3.61 -8.90 -0.81
C ALA A 13 2.73 -8.69 0.41
N GLY A 14 1.40 -8.78 0.26
CA GLY A 14 0.52 -8.72 1.42
C GLY A 14 -0.40 -7.51 1.51
N ARG A 15 -0.60 -6.78 0.44
CA ARG A 15 -1.44 -5.57 0.48
C ARG A 15 -2.86 -5.85 0.96
N THR A 16 -3.47 -6.91 0.46
CA THR A 16 -4.84 -7.26 0.86
C THR A 16 -4.91 -7.54 2.36
N GLN A 17 -3.90 -8.22 2.88
CA GLN A 17 -3.86 -8.57 4.28
C GLN A 17 -3.71 -7.33 5.15
N VAL A 18 -2.88 -6.37 4.71
CA VAL A 18 -2.73 -5.12 5.44
C VAL A 18 -4.06 -4.36 5.45
N GLY A 19 -4.75 -4.33 4.30
CA GLY A 19 -6.05 -3.68 4.24
C GLY A 19 -7.05 -4.29 5.20
N LYS A 20 -7.11 -5.62 5.27
CA LYS A 20 -8.01 -6.29 6.19
C LYS A 20 -7.68 -5.98 7.64
N THR A 21 -6.41 -5.94 7.97
CA THR A 21 -5.98 -5.62 9.32
C THR A 21 -6.38 -4.21 9.71
N LEU A 22 -6.23 -3.27 8.78
CA LEU A 22 -6.63 -1.89 9.05
C LEU A 22 -8.15 -1.79 9.25
N GLU A 23 -8.92 -2.54 8.48
CA GLU A 23 -10.37 -2.58 8.69
C GLU A 23 -10.69 -3.09 10.09
N ASP A 24 -9.99 -4.10 10.54
CA ASP A 24 -10.19 -4.63 11.89
C ASP A 24 -9.85 -3.60 12.96
N LEU A 25 -8.95 -2.68 12.65
CA LEU A 25 -8.59 -1.61 13.58
C LEU A 25 -9.53 -0.41 13.49
N GLY A 26 -10.54 -0.48 12.66
CA GLY A 26 -11.52 0.59 12.56
C GLY A 26 -11.30 1.58 11.43
N TRP A 27 -10.35 1.30 10.54
CA TRP A 27 -10.08 2.19 9.43
C TRP A 27 -11.07 1.94 8.30
N PHE A 28 -11.34 2.99 7.53
CA PHE A 28 -12.11 2.85 6.32
C PHE A 28 -11.11 2.59 5.20
N VAL A 29 -11.21 1.43 4.56
CA VAL A 29 -10.22 1.01 3.57
C VAL A 29 -10.87 0.94 2.19
N ILE A 30 -10.26 1.59 1.21
CA ILE A 30 -10.68 1.51 -0.18
C ILE A 30 -9.60 0.73 -0.92
N ASP A 31 -9.98 -0.40 -1.49
CA ASP A 31 -9.03 -1.27 -2.16
C ASP A 31 -9.08 -1.07 -3.66
N ASN A 32 -7.94 -1.24 -4.30
CA ASN A 32 -7.83 -1.24 -5.76
C ASN A 32 -8.32 0.05 -6.41
N LEU A 33 -7.99 1.17 -5.81
CA LEU A 33 -8.42 2.47 -6.32
C LEU A 33 -7.56 2.91 -7.50
N PRO A 34 -8.14 3.29 -8.63
CA PRO A 34 -7.36 3.84 -9.73
C PRO A 34 -6.68 5.14 -9.32
N SER A 35 -5.48 5.37 -9.85
CA SER A 35 -4.70 6.54 -9.45
C SER A 35 -5.43 7.85 -9.72
N GLU A 36 -6.21 7.90 -10.78
CA GLU A 36 -6.92 9.14 -11.14
C GLU A 36 -7.98 9.53 -10.14
N LEU A 37 -8.43 8.60 -9.29
CA LEU A 37 -9.43 8.90 -8.27
C LEU A 37 -8.81 9.26 -6.93
N ILE A 38 -7.50 9.13 -6.78
CA ILE A 38 -6.82 9.45 -5.52
C ILE A 38 -7.08 10.88 -5.07
N PRO A 39 -6.98 11.89 -5.95
CA PRO A 39 -7.24 13.26 -5.49
C PRO A 39 -8.65 13.46 -4.98
N LYS A 40 -9.63 12.82 -5.61
CA LYS A 40 -11.02 12.96 -5.22
C LYS A 40 -11.26 12.38 -3.83
N VAL A 41 -10.69 11.21 -3.56
CA VAL A 41 -10.85 10.57 -2.27
C VAL A 41 -10.14 11.37 -1.19
N ALA A 42 -8.95 11.88 -1.49
CA ALA A 42 -8.22 12.70 -0.53
C ALA A 42 -8.99 13.98 -0.19
N GLU A 43 -9.64 14.58 -1.19
CA GLU A 43 -10.43 15.75 -0.94
C GLU A 43 -11.60 15.44 -0.02
N LEU A 44 -12.29 14.32 -0.26
CA LEU A 44 -13.39 13.92 0.60
C LEU A 44 -12.93 13.69 2.04
N ALA A 45 -11.75 13.08 2.19
CA ALA A 45 -11.24 12.80 3.52
C ALA A 45 -10.96 14.08 4.31
N ARG A 46 -10.56 15.13 3.63
CA ARG A 46 -10.25 16.39 4.32
C ARG A 46 -11.49 17.11 4.81
N PHE A 47 -12.65 16.83 4.23
CA PHE A 47 -13.85 17.50 4.63
C PHE A 47 -14.68 16.73 5.64
N GLN A 48 -14.27 15.54 6.02
CA GLN A 48 -15.03 14.76 6.96
C GLN A 48 -14.31 14.76 8.29
N GLU A 49 -14.86 15.44 9.25
CA GLU A 49 -14.16 15.63 10.49
C GLU A 49 -14.27 14.49 11.46
N GLU A 50 -15.27 13.70 11.38
CA GLU A 50 -15.45 12.68 12.38
C GLU A 50 -15.48 11.30 11.81
N THR A 51 -14.84 11.07 10.70
CA THR A 51 -14.87 9.76 10.13
C THR A 51 -13.70 8.94 10.61
N ALA A 52 -13.79 7.66 10.40
CA ALA A 52 -12.67 6.77 10.64
C ALA A 52 -11.51 7.18 9.75
N PRO A 53 -10.30 6.93 10.19
CA PRO A 53 -9.14 7.20 9.34
C PRO A 53 -9.24 6.44 8.02
N LEU A 54 -8.73 7.03 6.96
CA LEU A 54 -8.89 6.49 5.62
C LEU A 54 -7.58 5.90 5.11
N ALA A 55 -7.65 4.71 4.58
CA ALA A 55 -6.53 4.06 3.93
C ALA A 55 -6.89 3.67 2.51
N LEU A 56 -5.97 3.86 1.60
CA LEU A 56 -6.14 3.45 0.21
C LEU A 56 -5.17 2.33 -0.09
N VAL A 57 -5.66 1.23 -0.61
CA VAL A 57 -4.80 0.15 -1.08
C VAL A 57 -4.74 0.29 -2.59
N VAL A 58 -3.55 0.61 -3.10
CA VAL A 58 -3.41 0.97 -4.49
C VAL A 58 -3.22 -0.27 -5.34
N GLY A 59 -3.82 -0.28 -6.51
CA GLY A 59 -3.65 -1.39 -7.45
C GLY A 59 -2.25 -1.45 -8.04
N THR A 60 -2.02 -2.41 -8.92
CA THR A 60 -0.72 -2.60 -9.52
C THR A 60 -0.83 -2.44 -11.03
N GLY A 61 0.24 -2.75 -11.70
CA GLY A 61 0.28 -2.76 -13.15
C GLY A 61 0.62 -1.40 -13.71
N ALA A 62 0.05 -1.09 -14.85
CA ALA A 62 0.43 0.11 -15.58
C ALA A 62 0.07 1.40 -14.84
N ASP A 63 -0.83 1.31 -13.88
CA ASP A 63 -1.26 2.49 -13.14
C ASP A 63 -0.25 2.90 -12.07
N ALA A 64 0.70 2.05 -11.76
CA ALA A 64 1.61 2.28 -10.63
C ALA A 64 2.42 3.57 -10.78
N ALA A 65 2.86 3.88 -11.98
CA ALA A 65 3.67 5.07 -12.19
C ALA A 65 2.88 6.35 -11.92
N SER A 66 1.59 6.33 -12.16
CA SER A 66 0.75 7.51 -11.93
C SER A 66 0.50 7.76 -10.45
N VAL A 67 0.60 6.71 -9.64
CA VAL A 67 0.38 6.85 -8.20
C VAL A 67 1.38 7.81 -7.58
N ALA A 68 2.67 7.65 -7.91
CA ALA A 68 3.70 8.51 -7.34
C ALA A 68 3.43 9.98 -7.70
N THR A 69 3.02 10.23 -8.93
CA THR A 69 2.72 11.58 -9.38
C THR A 69 1.55 12.18 -8.61
N GLU A 70 0.48 11.39 -8.43
CA GLU A 70 -0.69 11.88 -7.72
C GLU A 70 -0.40 12.16 -6.25
N LEU A 71 0.41 11.30 -5.62
CA LEU A 71 0.76 11.52 -4.23
C LEU A 71 1.61 12.77 -4.06
N ASP A 72 2.53 13.01 -5.00
CA ASP A 72 3.36 14.21 -4.94
C ASP A 72 2.50 15.46 -5.10
N ARG A 73 1.52 15.42 -5.97
CA ARG A 73 0.61 16.55 -6.14
C ARG A 73 -0.16 16.84 -4.87
N LEU A 74 -0.65 15.80 -4.21
CA LEU A 74 -1.41 15.98 -2.98
C LEU A 74 -0.55 16.55 -1.88
N ARG A 75 0.68 16.09 -1.77
CA ARG A 75 1.59 16.64 -0.76
C ARG A 75 1.88 18.10 -1.05
N ALA A 76 2.06 18.44 -2.31
CA ALA A 76 2.30 19.83 -2.69
C ALA A 76 1.11 20.73 -2.37
N SER A 77 -0.09 20.18 -2.33
CA SER A 77 -1.28 20.95 -2.00
C SER A 77 -1.52 21.02 -0.50
N GLY A 78 -0.66 20.44 0.31
CA GLY A 78 -0.79 20.52 1.77
C GLY A 78 -1.31 19.27 2.45
N ALA A 79 -1.63 18.23 1.71
CA ALA A 79 -2.14 17.00 2.33
C ALA A 79 -1.02 16.27 3.07
N VAL A 80 -1.35 15.70 4.21
CA VAL A 80 -0.40 14.91 4.98
C VAL A 80 -0.69 13.44 4.70
N ILE A 81 0.21 12.80 3.96
CA ILE A 81 0.02 11.44 3.50
C ILE A 81 1.12 10.57 4.03
N ARG A 82 0.75 9.43 4.59
CA ARG A 82 1.72 8.43 5.02
C ARG A 82 1.65 7.27 4.05
N THR A 83 2.77 6.92 3.44
CA THR A 83 2.83 5.85 2.45
C THR A 83 3.58 4.67 3.02
N VAL A 84 2.96 3.50 2.94
CA VAL A 84 3.56 2.24 3.35
C VAL A 84 3.73 1.38 2.12
N PHE A 85 4.94 0.91 1.89
CA PHE A 85 5.23 0.05 0.74
C PHE A 85 5.55 -1.35 1.24
N LEU A 86 4.90 -2.35 0.66
CA LEU A 86 5.13 -3.75 1.02
C LEU A 86 5.98 -4.40 -0.06
N ASP A 87 7.04 -5.03 0.36
CA ASP A 87 7.96 -5.68 -0.56
C ASP A 87 8.27 -7.09 -0.06
N ALA A 88 8.86 -7.88 -0.91
CA ALA A 88 9.37 -9.20 -0.56
C ALA A 88 10.38 -9.59 -1.63
N SER A 89 11.23 -10.56 -1.33
CA SER A 89 12.23 -10.98 -2.31
C SER A 89 11.54 -11.60 -3.52
N THR A 90 12.17 -11.50 -4.67
CA THR A 90 11.63 -12.06 -5.90
C THR A 90 11.33 -13.56 -5.76
N PRO A 91 12.24 -14.39 -5.22
CA PRO A 91 11.90 -15.80 -5.05
C PRO A 91 10.66 -16.03 -4.18
N THR A 92 10.49 -15.22 -3.14
CA THR A 92 9.32 -15.33 -2.28
C THR A 92 8.04 -14.99 -3.03
N LEU A 93 8.07 -13.92 -3.82
CA LEU A 93 6.90 -13.52 -4.58
C LEU A 93 6.53 -14.57 -5.63
N VAL A 94 7.52 -15.12 -6.31
CA VAL A 94 7.30 -16.17 -7.29
C VAL A 94 6.66 -17.38 -6.62
N ARG A 95 7.16 -17.77 -5.46
CA ARG A 95 6.61 -18.91 -4.74
C ARG A 95 5.16 -18.64 -4.33
N ARG A 96 4.88 -17.44 -3.84
CA ARG A 96 3.52 -17.08 -3.43
C ARG A 96 2.53 -17.15 -4.58
N TYR A 97 2.96 -16.75 -5.77
CA TYR A 97 2.09 -16.87 -6.94
C TYR A 97 1.85 -18.32 -7.29
N GLY A 98 2.85 -19.17 -7.17
CA GLY A 98 2.68 -20.59 -7.40
C GLY A 98 1.69 -21.22 -6.45
N GLU A 99 1.71 -20.79 -5.18
CA GLU A 99 0.81 -21.34 -4.18
C GLU A 99 -0.60 -20.80 -4.30
N SER A 100 -0.75 -19.55 -4.69
CA SER A 100 -2.09 -18.93 -4.75
C SER A 100 -2.80 -19.21 -6.04
N LYS A 101 -2.09 -19.69 -7.03
CA LYS A 101 -2.64 -19.95 -8.37
C LYS A 101 -3.22 -18.70 -9.01
N ARG A 102 -2.84 -17.53 -8.53
CA ARG A 102 -3.27 -16.31 -9.17
C ARG A 102 -2.33 -15.97 -10.30
N ARG A 103 -2.83 -15.27 -11.28
CA ARG A 103 -2.00 -14.82 -12.37
C ARG A 103 -1.43 -13.45 -12.05
N HIS A 104 -0.13 -13.28 -12.21
CA HIS A 104 0.48 -11.99 -11.97
C HIS A 104 -0.07 -10.98 -12.99
N PRO A 105 -0.38 -9.75 -12.56
CA PRO A 105 -0.93 -8.74 -13.46
C PRO A 105 -0.09 -8.47 -14.70
N LEU A 106 1.22 -8.64 -14.61
CA LEU A 106 2.09 -8.33 -15.74
C LEU A 106 2.50 -9.56 -16.54
N LEU A 107 1.86 -10.71 -16.33
CA LEU A 107 2.19 -11.87 -17.13
C LEU A 107 1.88 -11.68 -18.61
N ALA A 108 0.96 -10.80 -18.93
CA ALA A 108 0.63 -10.54 -20.33
C ALA A 108 1.79 -9.88 -21.06
N VAL A 109 2.69 -9.19 -20.35
CA VAL A 109 3.81 -8.51 -20.97
C VAL A 109 5.14 -9.19 -20.64
N SER A 110 5.11 -10.30 -19.93
CA SER A 110 6.31 -11.04 -19.58
C SER A 110 6.05 -12.52 -19.72
N ASP A 111 7.05 -13.26 -20.17
CA ASP A 111 6.88 -14.69 -20.40
C ASP A 111 6.92 -15.51 -19.13
N SER A 112 7.32 -15.00 -18.03
CA SER A 112 7.48 -15.77 -16.80
C SER A 112 7.05 -14.96 -15.60
N VAL A 113 6.76 -15.65 -14.51
CA VAL A 113 6.40 -14.96 -13.27
C VAL A 113 7.60 -14.16 -12.74
N ASP A 114 8.82 -14.71 -12.87
CA ASP A 114 10.02 -13.99 -12.46
C ASP A 114 10.14 -12.67 -13.22
N GLY A 115 9.95 -12.72 -14.54
CA GLY A 115 10.01 -11.51 -15.36
C GLY A 115 8.93 -10.51 -15.00
N ALA A 116 7.72 -11.01 -14.70
CA ALA A 116 6.63 -10.14 -14.32
C ALA A 116 6.92 -9.44 -12.99
N VAL A 117 7.51 -10.15 -12.03
CA VAL A 117 7.87 -9.58 -10.75
C VAL A 117 8.93 -8.49 -10.95
N GLU A 118 9.95 -8.76 -11.76
CA GLU A 118 10.99 -7.76 -11.98
C GLU A 118 10.46 -6.54 -12.72
N GLN A 119 9.53 -6.74 -13.65
CA GLN A 119 8.93 -5.64 -14.36
C GLN A 119 8.12 -4.76 -13.40
N GLU A 120 7.39 -5.39 -12.50
CA GLU A 120 6.62 -4.64 -11.51
C GLU A 120 7.55 -3.86 -10.59
N ARG A 121 8.69 -4.41 -10.23
CA ARG A 121 9.66 -3.69 -9.40
C ARG A 121 10.11 -2.40 -10.07
N LEU A 122 10.33 -2.45 -11.38
CA LEU A 122 10.73 -1.26 -12.11
C LEU A 122 9.62 -0.21 -12.10
N LEU A 123 8.38 -0.66 -12.29
CA LEU A 123 7.26 0.27 -12.32
C LEU A 123 7.00 0.91 -10.97
N LEU A 124 7.28 0.20 -9.89
CA LEU A 124 6.99 0.70 -8.55
C LEU A 124 8.19 1.37 -7.88
N GLY A 125 9.29 1.52 -8.60
CA GLY A 125 10.51 2.08 -8.01
C GLY A 125 10.33 3.45 -7.39
N GLU A 126 9.57 4.33 -8.05
CA GLU A 126 9.37 5.67 -7.51
C GLU A 126 8.48 5.66 -6.28
N VAL A 127 7.45 4.84 -6.28
CA VAL A 127 6.55 4.74 -5.13
C VAL A 127 7.32 4.20 -3.93
N ARG A 128 8.15 3.18 -4.15
CA ARG A 128 8.96 2.61 -3.09
C ARG A 128 9.96 3.63 -2.56
N GLY A 129 10.60 4.36 -3.46
CA GLY A 129 11.59 5.35 -3.06
C GLY A 129 11.04 6.50 -2.25
N SER A 130 9.75 6.82 -2.44
CA SER A 130 9.14 7.91 -1.69
C SER A 130 8.28 7.44 -0.52
N ALA A 131 8.27 6.14 -0.24
CA ALA A 131 7.44 5.62 0.85
C ALA A 131 8.02 6.01 2.21
N ASP A 132 7.15 6.29 3.15
CA ASP A 132 7.57 6.62 4.49
C ASP A 132 8.02 5.37 5.24
N VAL A 133 7.40 4.24 4.96
CA VAL A 133 7.75 2.99 5.61
C VAL A 133 7.77 1.89 4.54
N VAL A 134 8.79 1.06 4.55
CA VAL A 134 8.85 -0.11 3.69
C VAL A 134 8.85 -1.34 4.60
N ILE A 135 7.89 -2.23 4.40
CA ILE A 135 7.80 -3.46 5.18
C ILE A 135 8.20 -4.62 4.29
N ASP A 136 9.24 -5.33 4.67
CA ASP A 136 9.69 -6.50 3.93
C ASP A 136 8.97 -7.71 4.52
N THR A 137 8.09 -8.31 3.74
CA THR A 137 7.28 -9.42 4.20
C THR A 137 7.84 -10.78 3.80
N THR A 138 9.09 -10.82 3.34
CA THR A 138 9.71 -12.06 2.87
C THR A 138 9.57 -13.19 3.88
N ASP A 139 9.87 -12.90 5.13
CA ASP A 139 9.83 -13.92 6.18
C ASP A 139 8.63 -13.81 7.10
N LEU A 140 7.63 -13.05 6.73
CA LEU A 140 6.46 -12.86 7.58
C LEU A 140 5.31 -13.73 7.11
N ASN A 141 4.64 -14.38 8.04
CA ASN A 141 3.39 -15.04 7.73
C ASN A 141 2.25 -14.03 7.97
N VAL A 142 1.02 -14.45 7.75
CA VAL A 142 -0.15 -13.57 7.90
C VAL A 142 -0.21 -13.00 9.32
N HIS A 143 0.04 -13.84 10.31
CA HIS A 143 0.00 -13.41 11.70
C HIS A 143 1.07 -12.37 12.01
N ASP A 144 2.29 -12.59 11.52
CA ASP A 144 3.39 -11.66 11.74
C ASP A 144 3.11 -10.32 11.08
N LEU A 145 2.56 -10.34 9.89
CA LEU A 145 2.23 -9.12 9.18
C LEU A 145 1.16 -8.34 9.94
N ARG A 146 0.16 -9.04 10.43
CA ARG A 146 -0.90 -8.43 11.20
C ARG A 146 -0.34 -7.73 12.45
N THR A 147 0.57 -8.40 13.16
CA THR A 147 1.21 -7.83 14.32
C THR A 147 1.97 -6.56 13.95
N ARG A 148 2.69 -6.60 12.82
CA ARG A 148 3.46 -5.46 12.39
C ARG A 148 2.57 -4.25 12.09
N VAL A 149 1.43 -4.50 11.45
CA VAL A 149 0.49 -3.43 11.12
C VAL A 149 -0.10 -2.85 12.40
N HIS A 150 -0.44 -3.71 13.36
CA HIS A 150 -0.93 -3.23 14.65
C HIS A 150 0.09 -2.33 15.33
N GLU A 151 1.35 -2.69 15.29
CA GLU A 151 2.39 -1.88 15.91
C GLU A 151 2.54 -0.52 15.23
N LEU A 152 2.39 -0.50 13.91
CA LEU A 152 2.56 0.74 13.17
C LEU A 152 1.39 1.70 13.34
N PHE A 153 0.17 1.18 13.44
CA PHE A 153 -1.00 2.02 13.37
C PHE A 153 -1.83 2.09 14.64
N ALA A 154 -1.62 1.23 15.60
CA ALA A 154 -2.40 1.26 16.83
C ALA A 154 -2.19 2.55 17.59
N GLY A 155 -1.03 3.15 17.46
CA GLY A 155 -0.76 4.38 18.15
C GLY A 155 -1.36 5.59 17.48
N ASP A 156 -1.75 5.50 16.21
CA ASP A 156 -2.31 6.60 15.53
C ASP A 156 -3.74 6.85 15.86
N ASP A 157 -4.28 5.97 16.67
CA ASP A 157 -5.60 6.01 16.82
C ASP A 157 -5.99 7.00 17.74
N GLY A 158 -6.16 7.63 17.84
CA GLY A 158 -6.53 8.26 18.85
C GLY A 158 -6.01 9.46 19.22
N ASP A 159 -5.12 9.53 19.83
CA ASP A 159 -4.78 10.68 20.35
C ASP A 159 -3.69 11.30 19.80
N GLY A 160 -3.25 10.94 18.82
CA GLY A 160 -2.25 11.60 18.17
C GLY A 160 -1.06 11.81 18.92
N SER A 161 -0.95 11.22 19.88
CA SER A 161 0.18 11.57 20.58
C SER A 161 1.25 10.74 20.14
N THR A 162 1.63 10.46 19.80
CA THR A 162 2.57 9.89 19.65
C THR A 162 3.47 9.51 19.08
N GLN A 163 3.90 9.34 19.06
CA GLN A 163 4.79 9.06 18.70
C GLN A 163 5.39 8.29 18.16
N VAL A 164 5.65 8.01 17.88
CA VAL A 164 6.19 7.25 17.47
C VAL A 164 7.04 6.71 17.00
N THR A 165 7.52 6.44 16.81
CA THR A 165 8.45 5.87 16.56
C THR A 165 8.85 5.57 15.66
#